data_12afd2bf8de81d25ff4477e1b4b194c8
#
_entry.id   12afd2bf8de81d25ff4477e1b4b194c8
#
_cell.length_a   1.000
_cell.length_b   1.000
_cell.length_c   1.000
_cell.angle_alpha   90.00
_cell.angle_beta   90.00
_cell.angle_gamma   90.00
#
_symmetry.space_group_name_H-M   'P 1'
#
loop_
_entity.id
_entity.type
_entity.pdbx_description
1 polymer ?
#
loop_
_entity_poly.entity_id
_entity_poly.type
_entity_poly.pdbx_seq_one_letter_code
_entity_poly.pdbx_strand_id
1 'polypeptide(L)'
;QQAAYDAGKQLMELIRQGITAENIVTRKSFENAIMVHAAISGSTNATMHLPAIAHEFGYTIDAETFDRMHRNAHYLLNIRPSGDWPAQYFYYAGGVPRVMEEIKGMLHLDVMTVTGKTLGENLEELKQSGFYEHCEELLQQHANLLGRKIERTEIIHDFNHAKGVNGSIAILHGNLA
;
A
#
# COMPACT_ATOMS: atom_id res chain seq x y z
N GLN A 1 19.34 -1.58 -8.05
CA GLN A 1 19.76 -2.33 -9.25
C GLN A 1 19.28 -3.78 -9.19
N GLN A 2 19.53 -4.51 -8.08
CA GLN A 2 19.10 -5.92 -7.94
C GLN A 2 17.59 -6.09 -8.12
N ALA A 3 16.76 -5.29 -7.46
CA ALA A 3 15.30 -5.36 -7.58
C ALA A 3 14.81 -5.18 -9.04
N ALA A 4 15.44 -4.30 -9.81
CA ALA A 4 15.08 -4.11 -11.23
C ALA A 4 15.46 -5.33 -12.08
N TYR A 5 16.59 -5.96 -11.79
CA TYR A 5 17.01 -7.20 -12.46
C TYR A 5 16.05 -8.36 -12.13
N ASP A 6 15.67 -8.49 -10.86
CA ASP A 6 14.75 -9.53 -10.42
C ASP A 6 13.34 -9.32 -10.98
N ALA A 7 12.89 -8.06 -11.10
CA ALA A 7 11.63 -7.71 -11.76
C ALA A 7 11.62 -8.12 -13.23
N GLY A 8 12.74 -7.94 -13.96
CA GLY A 8 12.88 -8.41 -15.34
C GLY A 8 12.79 -9.93 -15.47
N LYS A 9 13.40 -10.68 -14.55
CA LYS A 9 13.25 -12.14 -14.49
C LYS A 9 11.81 -12.56 -14.22
N GLN A 10 11.15 -11.90 -13.27
CA GLN A 10 9.76 -12.19 -12.93
C GLN A 10 8.84 -11.92 -14.11
N LEU A 11 9.04 -10.83 -14.86
CA LEU A 11 8.28 -10.54 -16.07
C LEU A 11 8.40 -11.69 -17.09
N MET A 12 9.60 -12.21 -17.32
CA MET A 12 9.80 -13.35 -18.22
C MET A 12 9.08 -14.62 -17.72
N GLU A 13 9.01 -14.82 -16.42
CA GLU A 13 8.29 -15.94 -15.83
C GLU A 13 6.77 -15.80 -16.01
N LEU A 14 6.22 -14.60 -15.81
CA LEU A 14 4.81 -14.29 -16.08
C LEU A 14 4.43 -14.60 -17.54
N ILE A 15 5.30 -14.20 -18.50
CA ILE A 15 5.10 -14.51 -19.93
C ILE A 15 5.06 -16.03 -20.17
N ARG A 16 5.97 -16.82 -19.56
CA ARG A 16 5.98 -18.27 -19.69
C ARG A 16 4.73 -18.93 -19.13
N GLN A 17 4.19 -18.38 -18.04
CA GLN A 17 2.98 -18.86 -17.39
C GLN A 17 1.70 -18.35 -18.06
N GLY A 18 1.79 -17.44 -19.05
CA GLY A 18 0.66 -16.83 -19.70
C GLY A 18 -0.14 -15.87 -18.80
N ILE A 19 0.49 -15.36 -17.73
CA ILE A 19 -0.13 -14.39 -16.84
C ILE A 19 -0.01 -13.00 -17.45
N THR A 20 -1.15 -12.39 -17.78
CA THR A 20 -1.25 -11.06 -18.38
C THR A 20 -1.73 -10.03 -17.37
N ALA A 21 -1.68 -8.75 -17.75
CA ALA A 21 -2.27 -7.68 -16.96
C ALA A 21 -3.77 -7.91 -16.68
N GLU A 22 -4.51 -8.49 -17.62
CA GLU A 22 -5.93 -8.81 -17.47
C GLU A 22 -6.21 -9.83 -16.36
N ASN A 23 -5.26 -10.72 -16.07
CA ASN A 23 -5.38 -11.67 -14.95
C ASN A 23 -5.18 -11.03 -13.58
N ILE A 24 -4.42 -9.93 -13.54
CA ILE A 24 -3.99 -9.25 -12.31
C ILE A 24 -4.88 -8.06 -12.01
N VAL A 25 -5.23 -7.28 -13.05
CA VAL A 25 -6.03 -6.06 -12.93
C VAL A 25 -7.51 -6.42 -12.88
N THR A 26 -8.08 -6.35 -11.69
CA THR A 26 -9.48 -6.66 -11.42
C THR A 26 -10.11 -5.52 -10.61
N ARG A 27 -11.45 -5.50 -10.49
CA ARG A 27 -12.11 -4.54 -9.60
C ARG A 27 -11.58 -4.64 -8.15
N LYS A 28 -11.40 -5.85 -7.65
CA LYS A 28 -10.85 -6.09 -6.30
C LYS A 28 -9.43 -5.54 -6.13
N SER A 29 -8.57 -5.65 -7.17
CA SER A 29 -7.21 -5.09 -7.11
C SER A 29 -7.21 -3.56 -7.07
N PHE A 30 -8.16 -2.89 -7.77
CA PHE A 30 -8.36 -1.45 -7.63
C PHE A 30 -8.87 -1.06 -6.24
N GLU A 31 -9.79 -1.81 -5.66
CA GLU A 31 -10.28 -1.58 -4.31
C GLU A 31 -9.15 -1.71 -3.28
N ASN A 32 -8.28 -2.72 -3.42
CA ASN A 32 -7.07 -2.85 -2.62
C ASN A 32 -6.14 -1.63 -2.79
N ALA A 33 -5.91 -1.19 -4.03
CA ALA A 33 -5.06 -0.04 -4.31
C ALA A 33 -5.60 1.24 -3.65
N ILE A 34 -6.91 1.49 -3.72
CA ILE A 34 -7.56 2.65 -3.09
C ILE A 34 -7.48 2.54 -1.56
N MET A 35 -7.67 1.34 -0.99
CA MET A 35 -7.60 1.14 0.45
C MET A 35 -6.18 1.39 0.99
N VAL A 36 -5.15 0.85 0.33
CA VAL A 36 -3.75 1.12 0.68
C VAL A 36 -3.42 2.61 0.50
N HIS A 37 -3.87 3.22 -0.60
CA HIS A 37 -3.73 4.65 -0.85
C HIS A 37 -4.32 5.50 0.28
N ALA A 38 -5.51 5.14 0.75
CA ALA A 38 -6.16 5.82 1.88
C ALA A 38 -5.36 5.66 3.18
N ALA A 39 -4.84 4.45 3.45
CA ALA A 39 -4.07 4.15 4.66
C ALA A 39 -2.72 4.87 4.73
N ILE A 40 -2.11 5.17 3.58
CA ILE A 40 -0.81 5.86 3.51
C ILE A 40 -0.93 7.37 3.29
N SER A 41 -2.12 7.93 3.19
CA SER A 41 -2.32 9.34 2.78
C SER A 41 -1.70 9.63 1.42
N GLY A 42 -2.04 8.80 0.43
CA GLY A 42 -1.51 8.89 -0.92
C GLY A 42 -1.92 10.18 -1.64
N SER A 43 -1.22 10.48 -2.74
CA SER A 43 -1.44 11.68 -3.54
C SER A 43 -2.83 11.72 -4.20
N THR A 44 -3.45 12.89 -4.27
CA THR A 44 -4.69 13.13 -5.01
C THR A 44 -4.58 12.76 -6.50
N ASN A 45 -3.38 12.66 -7.07
CA ASN A 45 -3.18 12.20 -8.44
C ASN A 45 -3.76 10.79 -8.68
N ALA A 46 -3.85 9.95 -7.65
CA ALA A 46 -4.45 8.62 -7.76
C ALA A 46 -5.95 8.69 -8.12
N THR A 47 -6.66 9.74 -7.74
CA THR A 47 -8.08 9.94 -8.08
C THR A 47 -8.33 10.20 -9.56
N MET A 48 -7.28 10.52 -10.31
CA MET A 48 -7.30 10.66 -11.76
C MET A 48 -6.73 9.41 -12.45
N HIS A 49 -5.58 8.92 -11.98
CA HIS A 49 -4.87 7.84 -12.68
C HIS A 49 -5.53 6.47 -12.49
N LEU A 50 -5.99 6.13 -11.29
CA LEU A 50 -6.64 4.83 -11.07
C LEU A 50 -7.94 4.68 -11.88
N PRO A 51 -8.84 5.68 -11.95
CA PRO A 51 -9.99 5.64 -12.87
C PRO A 51 -9.60 5.50 -14.35
N ALA A 52 -8.57 6.20 -14.79
CA ALA A 52 -8.10 6.11 -16.17
C ALA A 52 -7.60 4.70 -16.52
N ILE A 53 -6.78 4.09 -15.64
CA ILE A 53 -6.32 2.71 -15.82
C ILE A 53 -7.50 1.74 -15.76
N ALA A 54 -8.43 1.92 -14.81
CA ALA A 54 -9.60 1.06 -14.67
C ALA A 54 -10.47 1.05 -15.94
N HIS A 55 -10.62 2.22 -16.59
CA HIS A 55 -11.36 2.38 -17.84
C HIS A 55 -10.79 1.50 -18.95
N GLU A 56 -9.48 1.43 -19.11
CA GLU A 56 -8.81 0.59 -20.12
C GLU A 56 -9.10 -0.91 -19.93
N PHE A 57 -9.41 -1.34 -18.69
CA PHE A 57 -9.81 -2.70 -18.35
C PHE A 57 -11.33 -2.89 -18.27
N GLY A 58 -12.13 -1.91 -18.67
CA GLY A 58 -13.59 -1.98 -18.66
C GLY A 58 -14.23 -1.80 -17.28
N TYR A 59 -13.49 -1.30 -16.30
CA TYR A 59 -14.02 -1.00 -14.97
C TYR A 59 -14.33 0.48 -14.80
N THR A 60 -15.40 0.79 -14.09
CA THR A 60 -15.71 2.15 -13.65
C THR A 60 -15.31 2.31 -12.19
N ILE A 61 -14.40 3.25 -11.93
CA ILE A 61 -14.01 3.73 -10.61
C ILE A 61 -14.30 5.23 -10.59
N ASP A 62 -15.27 5.66 -9.82
CA ASP A 62 -15.76 7.03 -9.76
C ASP A 62 -15.34 7.73 -8.45
N ALA A 63 -15.66 9.00 -8.33
CA ALA A 63 -15.35 9.81 -7.15
C ALA A 63 -16.05 9.26 -5.90
N GLU A 64 -17.29 8.78 -6.04
CA GLU A 64 -18.05 8.15 -4.95
C GLU A 64 -17.38 6.89 -4.42
N THR A 65 -16.73 6.12 -5.28
CA THR A 65 -15.94 4.95 -4.87
C THR A 65 -14.77 5.38 -3.97
N PHE A 66 -14.03 6.44 -4.37
CA PHE A 66 -12.96 6.99 -3.53
C PHE A 66 -13.50 7.52 -2.21
N ASP A 67 -14.55 8.34 -2.22
CA ASP A 67 -15.14 8.92 -1.01
C ASP A 67 -15.58 7.82 -0.02
N ARG A 68 -16.35 6.85 -0.51
CA ARG A 68 -16.82 5.72 0.31
C ARG A 68 -15.67 4.92 0.90
N MET A 69 -14.64 4.62 0.12
CA MET A 69 -13.51 3.83 0.59
C MET A 69 -12.64 4.62 1.58
N HIS A 70 -12.39 5.91 1.33
CA HIS A 70 -11.65 6.77 2.25
C HIS A 70 -12.39 6.98 3.57
N ARG A 71 -13.73 7.11 3.56
CA ARG A 71 -14.52 7.21 4.80
C ARG A 71 -14.46 5.95 5.67
N ASN A 72 -14.20 4.80 5.08
CA ASN A 72 -14.08 3.53 5.79
C ASN A 72 -12.64 3.11 6.08
N ALA A 73 -11.65 3.87 5.61
CA ALA A 73 -10.25 3.55 5.80
C ALA A 73 -9.72 4.04 7.15
N HIS A 74 -8.54 3.54 7.52
CA HIS A 74 -7.75 4.06 8.63
C HIS A 74 -6.44 4.62 8.08
N TYR A 75 -6.13 5.87 8.46
CA TYR A 75 -4.87 6.51 8.09
C TYR A 75 -3.78 6.14 9.09
N LEU A 76 -2.75 5.46 8.62
CA LEU A 76 -1.73 4.85 9.49
C LEU A 76 -0.34 5.50 9.38
N LEU A 77 -0.02 6.13 8.25
CA LEU A 77 1.35 6.51 7.94
C LEU A 77 1.69 7.91 8.45
N ASN A 78 2.81 8.03 9.21
CA ASN A 78 3.28 9.28 9.81
C ASN A 78 4.57 9.77 9.13
N ILE A 79 4.53 10.00 7.81
CA ILE A 79 5.67 10.54 7.05
C ILE A 79 5.36 11.93 6.47
N ARG A 80 6.41 12.66 6.18
CA ARG A 80 6.32 13.98 5.52
C ARG A 80 5.69 13.86 4.12
N PRO A 81 4.92 14.89 3.68
CA PRO A 81 4.74 16.21 4.30
C PRO A 81 3.69 16.26 5.42
N SER A 82 2.77 15.30 5.52
CA SER A 82 1.65 15.30 6.48
C SER A 82 2.00 14.69 7.85
N GLY A 83 3.21 14.16 8.00
CA GLY A 83 3.70 13.56 9.23
C GLY A 83 5.12 14.01 9.57
N ASP A 84 5.72 13.36 10.57
CA ASP A 84 6.97 13.80 11.19
C ASP A 84 8.21 13.18 10.54
N TRP A 85 8.10 11.95 10.04
CA TRP A 85 9.24 11.17 9.60
C TRP A 85 9.59 11.36 8.12
N PRO A 86 10.88 11.36 7.74
CA PRO A 86 11.29 11.27 6.34
C PRO A 86 10.81 9.97 5.69
N ALA A 87 10.54 10.00 4.37
CA ALA A 87 9.99 8.85 3.63
C ALA A 87 10.87 7.58 3.70
N GLN A 88 12.19 7.70 3.87
CA GLN A 88 13.08 6.55 4.03
C GLN A 88 12.73 5.67 5.23
N TYR A 89 12.20 6.27 6.32
CA TYR A 89 11.77 5.53 7.51
C TYR A 89 10.54 4.68 7.25
N PHE A 90 9.75 5.00 6.24
CA PHE A 90 8.65 4.15 5.82
C PHE A 90 9.13 2.75 5.42
N TYR A 91 10.23 2.66 4.65
CA TYR A 91 10.85 1.37 4.33
C TYR A 91 11.37 0.64 5.57
N TYR A 92 12.06 1.35 6.46
CA TYR A 92 12.59 0.76 7.71
C TYR A 92 11.49 0.27 8.66
N ALA A 93 10.31 0.87 8.59
CA ALA A 93 9.13 0.41 9.33
C ALA A 93 8.38 -0.76 8.68
N GLY A 94 8.87 -1.28 7.53
CA GLY A 94 8.28 -2.40 6.80
C GLY A 94 7.51 -2.02 5.54
N GLY A 95 7.44 -0.73 5.19
CA GLY A 95 6.89 -0.23 3.93
C GLY A 95 5.42 -0.55 3.70
N VAL A 96 5.02 -0.55 2.41
CA VAL A 96 3.65 -0.91 1.98
C VAL A 96 3.21 -2.29 2.48
N PRO A 97 4.07 -3.34 2.46
CA PRO A 97 3.67 -4.63 3.01
C PRO A 97 3.23 -4.58 4.47
N ARG A 98 3.90 -3.79 5.31
CA ARG A 98 3.49 -3.62 6.71
C ARG A 98 2.14 -2.92 6.82
N VAL A 99 1.90 -1.88 6.02
CA VAL A 99 0.58 -1.23 5.97
C VAL A 99 -0.50 -2.24 5.57
N MET A 100 -0.24 -3.06 4.55
CA MET A 100 -1.17 -4.11 4.11
C MET A 100 -1.45 -5.14 5.22
N GLU A 101 -0.45 -5.52 6.02
CA GLU A 101 -0.67 -6.40 7.18
C GLU A 101 -1.59 -5.75 8.23
N GLU A 102 -1.39 -4.46 8.53
CA GLU A 102 -2.23 -3.73 9.49
C GLU A 102 -3.70 -3.62 9.03
N ILE A 103 -3.94 -3.40 7.73
CA ILE A 103 -5.28 -3.29 7.15
C ILE A 103 -5.76 -4.59 6.49
N LYS A 104 -5.14 -5.72 6.78
CA LYS A 104 -5.38 -7.02 6.12
C LYS A 104 -6.85 -7.43 6.06
N GLY A 105 -7.61 -7.14 7.12
CA GLY A 105 -9.04 -7.40 7.18
C GLY A 105 -9.90 -6.55 6.22
N MET A 106 -9.31 -5.52 5.61
CA MET A 106 -9.97 -4.62 4.67
C MET A 106 -9.56 -4.88 3.21
N LEU A 107 -8.68 -5.85 2.98
CA LEU A 107 -8.13 -6.18 1.67
C LEU A 107 -8.71 -7.47 1.09
N HIS A 108 -8.84 -7.53 -0.21
CA HIS A 108 -9.12 -8.75 -0.96
C HIS A 108 -7.80 -9.52 -1.13
N LEU A 109 -7.60 -10.52 -0.28
CA LEU A 109 -6.35 -11.29 -0.25
C LEU A 109 -6.24 -12.35 -1.36
N ASP A 110 -7.36 -12.66 -2.01
CA ASP A 110 -7.48 -13.64 -3.09
C ASP A 110 -7.11 -13.10 -4.47
N VAL A 111 -6.74 -11.83 -4.60
CA VAL A 111 -6.36 -11.24 -5.89
C VAL A 111 -4.99 -11.74 -6.34
N MET A 112 -4.88 -12.07 -7.63
CA MET A 112 -3.61 -12.40 -8.29
C MET A 112 -2.69 -11.19 -8.32
N THR A 113 -1.39 -11.44 -8.20
CA THR A 113 -0.36 -10.40 -8.26
C THR A 113 0.71 -10.72 -9.30
N VAL A 114 1.63 -9.77 -9.50
CA VAL A 114 2.78 -9.92 -10.43
C VAL A 114 3.80 -11.00 -10.02
N THR A 115 3.63 -11.65 -8.89
CA THR A 115 4.46 -12.78 -8.49
C THR A 115 3.90 -14.12 -9.01
N GLY A 116 2.70 -14.11 -9.60
CA GLY A 116 1.97 -15.33 -9.94
C GLY A 116 1.27 -15.97 -8.75
N LYS A 117 1.22 -15.28 -7.61
CA LYS A 117 0.58 -15.69 -6.36
C LYS A 117 -0.46 -14.67 -5.93
N THR A 118 -1.32 -15.05 -5.02
CA THR A 118 -2.28 -14.12 -4.43
C THR A 118 -1.60 -13.11 -3.51
N LEU A 119 -2.29 -11.99 -3.23
CA LEU A 119 -1.82 -11.00 -2.27
C LEU A 119 -1.59 -11.62 -0.88
N GLY A 120 -2.51 -12.50 -0.45
CA GLY A 120 -2.39 -13.18 0.84
C GLY A 120 -1.15 -14.07 0.94
N GLU A 121 -0.86 -14.86 -0.12
CA GLU A 121 0.35 -15.67 -0.19
C GLU A 121 1.62 -14.84 -0.15
N ASN A 122 1.65 -13.71 -0.88
CA ASN A 122 2.81 -12.80 -0.87
C ASN A 122 3.07 -12.19 0.52
N LEU A 123 2.02 -11.78 1.22
CA LEU A 123 2.17 -11.22 2.57
C LEU A 123 2.69 -12.28 3.55
N GLU A 124 2.19 -13.51 3.45
CA GLU A 124 2.66 -14.61 4.30
C GLU A 124 4.12 -14.97 4.00
N GLU A 125 4.52 -15.03 2.73
CA GLU A 125 5.90 -15.26 2.35
C GLU A 125 6.86 -14.17 2.84
N LEU A 126 6.46 -12.90 2.75
CA LEU A 126 7.26 -11.80 3.30
C LEU A 126 7.45 -11.93 4.80
N LYS A 127 6.41 -12.35 5.53
CA LYS A 127 6.49 -12.60 6.95
C LYS A 127 7.45 -13.75 7.29
N GLN A 128 7.45 -14.81 6.48
CA GLN A 128 8.31 -15.98 6.70
C GLN A 128 9.76 -15.76 6.21
N SER A 129 10.00 -14.79 5.33
CA SER A 129 11.30 -14.53 4.71
C SER A 129 12.30 -13.78 5.61
N GLY A 130 11.90 -13.34 6.79
CA GLY A 130 12.71 -12.43 7.63
C GLY A 130 12.72 -10.97 7.15
N PHE A 131 11.82 -10.61 6.23
CA PHE A 131 11.75 -9.23 5.69
C PHE A 131 11.49 -8.20 6.78
N TYR A 132 10.56 -8.48 7.68
CA TYR A 132 10.20 -7.53 8.74
C TYR A 132 11.28 -7.42 9.81
N GLU A 133 11.95 -8.51 10.12
CA GLU A 133 13.12 -8.55 11.02
C GLU A 133 14.25 -7.70 10.45
N HIS A 134 14.54 -7.84 9.16
CA HIS A 134 15.54 -7.02 8.49
C HIS A 134 15.18 -5.53 8.49
N CYS A 135 13.92 -5.19 8.26
CA CYS A 135 13.45 -3.80 8.35
C CYS A 135 13.64 -3.23 9.76
N GLU A 136 13.31 -4.01 10.80
CA GLU A 136 13.50 -3.60 12.19
C GLU A 136 14.99 -3.39 12.53
N GLU A 137 15.88 -4.26 12.07
CA GLU A 137 17.32 -4.07 12.22
C GLU A 137 17.80 -2.75 11.62
N LEU A 138 17.34 -2.43 10.40
CA LEU A 138 17.65 -1.16 9.74
C LEU A 138 17.09 0.03 10.52
N LEU A 139 15.89 -0.08 11.06
CA LEU A 139 15.28 0.96 11.89
C LEU A 139 16.11 1.22 13.14
N GLN A 140 16.54 0.16 13.83
CA GLN A 140 17.38 0.29 15.05
C GLN A 140 18.77 0.83 14.75
N GLN A 141 19.39 0.46 13.62
CA GLN A 141 20.66 1.07 13.19
C GLN A 141 20.53 2.58 13.02
N HIS A 142 19.45 3.06 12.37
CA HIS A 142 19.20 4.49 12.20
C HIS A 142 18.80 5.19 13.50
N ALA A 143 18.05 4.51 14.36
CA ALA A 143 17.72 4.99 15.70
C ALA A 143 18.98 5.27 16.54
N ASN A 144 19.95 4.36 16.49
CA ASN A 144 21.23 4.50 17.16
C ASN A 144 22.03 5.73 16.66
N LEU A 145 22.00 5.99 15.33
CA LEU A 145 22.63 7.18 14.75
C LEU A 145 21.99 8.49 15.25
N LEU A 146 20.70 8.46 15.56
CA LEU A 146 19.95 9.59 16.12
C LEU A 146 20.04 9.68 17.65
N GLY A 147 20.68 8.71 18.31
CA GLY A 147 20.83 8.66 19.76
C GLY A 147 19.51 8.46 20.51
N ARG A 148 18.50 7.87 19.90
CA ARG A 148 17.20 7.58 20.53
C ARG A 148 16.63 6.26 20.06
N LYS A 149 15.75 5.65 20.85
CA LYS A 149 14.93 4.52 20.40
C LYS A 149 13.84 5.03 19.45
N ILE A 150 13.55 4.26 18.40
CA ILE A 150 12.45 4.51 17.46
C ILE A 150 11.63 3.24 17.37
N GLU A 151 10.35 3.35 17.67
CA GLU A 151 9.42 2.24 17.48
C GLU A 151 8.78 2.31 16.09
N ARG A 152 8.57 1.17 15.46
CA ARG A 152 7.88 1.09 14.16
C ARG A 152 6.54 1.85 14.17
N THR A 153 5.81 1.77 15.26
CA THR A 153 4.50 2.38 15.46
C THR A 153 4.51 3.91 15.47
N GLU A 154 5.68 4.54 15.63
CA GLU A 154 5.82 5.99 15.45
C GLU A 154 5.73 6.39 13.96
N ILE A 155 5.97 5.46 13.04
CA ILE A 155 6.05 5.67 11.59
C ILE A 155 4.84 5.08 10.88
N ILE A 156 4.55 3.81 11.15
CA ILE A 156 3.35 3.09 10.70
C ILE A 156 2.56 2.71 11.94
N HIS A 157 1.49 3.42 12.22
CA HIS A 157 0.60 3.14 13.35
C HIS A 157 -0.06 1.77 13.20
N ASP A 158 -0.38 1.13 14.33
CA ASP A 158 -1.22 -0.05 14.35
C ASP A 158 -2.67 0.31 13.95
N PHE A 159 -3.40 -0.64 13.41
CA PHE A 159 -4.78 -0.43 13.00
C PHE A 159 -5.67 0.14 14.12
N ASN A 160 -5.54 -0.37 15.34
CA ASN A 160 -6.34 0.05 16.50
C ASN A 160 -5.92 1.42 17.07
N HIS A 161 -4.75 1.92 16.69
CA HIS A 161 -4.21 3.21 17.13
C HIS A 161 -3.87 4.09 15.91
N ALA A 162 -4.72 4.01 14.89
CA ALA A 162 -4.55 4.76 13.66
C ALA A 162 -4.41 6.26 13.92
N LYS A 163 -3.64 6.95 13.08
CA LYS A 163 -3.48 8.41 13.13
C LYS A 163 -4.78 9.14 12.80
N GLY A 164 -5.65 8.51 12.01
CA GLY A 164 -6.99 9.00 11.69
C GLY A 164 -7.94 7.86 11.34
N VAL A 165 -9.22 8.06 11.63
CA VAL A 165 -10.30 7.08 11.40
C VAL A 165 -10.88 7.10 10.00
N ASN A 166 -10.43 8.03 9.15
CA ASN A 166 -10.77 8.13 7.73
C ASN A 166 -9.47 8.24 6.93
N GLY A 167 -9.53 7.93 5.63
CA GLY A 167 -8.46 8.27 4.71
C GLY A 167 -8.33 9.79 4.52
N SER A 168 -7.27 10.23 3.88
CA SER A 168 -6.87 11.63 3.78
C SER A 168 -7.53 12.41 2.64
N ILE A 169 -8.32 11.77 1.77
CA ILE A 169 -9.05 12.42 0.67
C ILE A 169 -10.53 12.48 1.02
N ALA A 170 -11.11 13.66 0.89
CA ALA A 170 -12.55 13.88 0.96
C ALA A 170 -13.04 14.39 -0.39
N ILE A 171 -14.11 13.82 -0.91
CA ILE A 171 -14.81 14.31 -2.09
C ILE A 171 -15.91 15.25 -1.61
N LEU A 172 -15.84 16.50 -2.03
CA LEU A 172 -16.84 17.51 -1.67
C LEU A 172 -17.99 17.44 -2.65
N HIS A 173 -19.20 17.57 -2.13
CA HIS A 173 -20.44 17.58 -2.91
C HIS A 173 -21.21 18.86 -2.63
N GLY A 174 -21.81 19.44 -3.66
CA GLY A 174 -22.66 20.62 -3.54
C GLY A 174 -22.62 21.49 -4.77
N ASN A 175 -23.30 22.63 -4.69
CA ASN A 175 -23.37 23.61 -5.78
C ASN A 175 -22.21 24.62 -5.75
N LEU A 176 -21.36 24.58 -4.72
CA LEU A 176 -20.18 25.42 -4.55
C LEU A 176 -18.87 24.62 -4.46
N ALA A 177 -18.95 23.31 -4.59
CA ALA A 177 -17.81 22.39 -4.54
C ALA A 177 -17.73 21.55 -5.81
#